data_2810f8b2f7c842d245c24fdf84e8a170
#
_entry.id   2810f8b2f7c842d245c24fdf84e8a170
#
_cell.length_a   1.000
_cell.length_b   1.000
_cell.length_c   1.000
_cell.angle_alpha   90.00
_cell.angle_beta   90.00
_cell.angle_gamma   90.00
#
_symmetry.space_group_name_H-M   'P 1'
#
loop_
_entity.id
_entity.type
_entity.pdbx_description
1 polymer ?
#
loop_
_entity_poly.entity_id
_entity_poly.type
_entity_poly.pdbx_seq_one_letter_code
_entity_poly.pdbx_strand_id
1 'polypeptide(L)'
;MEKSTVYFTDFRCSVGTSQLDKLKKLCVAAGIKNIDMDGKFVAIKMHFGELGNLAFLRPNYAKAVADLCKEQGGMPFLTDCNTLYPGSRKNALDHLDCANLNGFNPISTGCQIIIGDGLRGTDEVEVPVVNGEYCKTALIGHAVMDADVFISL
;
A
#
# COMPACT_ATOMS: atom_id res chain seq x y z
N MET A 1 23.27 -13.86 9.92
CA MET A 1 22.21 -12.90 9.57
C MET A 1 21.44 -12.56 10.83
N GLU A 2 21.32 -11.30 11.14
CA GLU A 2 20.47 -10.82 12.24
C GLU A 2 19.00 -11.07 11.86
N LYS A 3 18.20 -11.58 12.81
CA LYS A 3 16.78 -11.87 12.54
C LYS A 3 15.97 -10.59 12.58
N SER A 4 15.06 -10.41 11.62
CA SER A 4 14.13 -9.28 11.62
C SER A 4 13.14 -9.37 12.79
N THR A 5 12.90 -8.25 13.46
CA THR A 5 11.87 -8.16 14.50
C THR A 5 10.49 -8.10 13.87
N VAL A 6 9.58 -8.95 14.33
CA VAL A 6 8.18 -8.96 13.91
C VAL A 6 7.31 -8.44 15.06
N TYR A 7 6.46 -7.47 14.76
CA TYR A 7 5.49 -6.92 15.70
C TYR A 7 4.12 -7.54 15.43
N PHE A 8 3.48 -8.04 16.48
CA PHE A 8 2.21 -8.77 16.37
C PHE A 8 1.18 -8.22 17.34
N THR A 9 -0.08 -8.17 16.91
CA THR A 9 -1.25 -7.98 17.76
C THR A 9 -2.37 -8.89 17.31
N ASP A 10 -3.19 -9.38 18.24
CA ASP A 10 -4.39 -10.17 17.94
C ASP A 10 -5.60 -9.28 17.60
N PHE A 11 -6.72 -9.89 17.23
CA PHE A 11 -7.98 -9.18 16.92
C PHE A 11 -8.87 -8.91 18.13
N ARG A 12 -8.47 -9.28 19.35
CA ARG A 12 -9.24 -9.00 20.56
C ARG A 12 -9.23 -7.51 20.85
N CYS A 13 -10.38 -6.95 21.12
CA CYS A 13 -10.53 -5.54 21.50
C CYS A 13 -11.21 -5.45 22.85
N SER A 14 -10.72 -4.55 23.72
CA SER A 14 -11.40 -4.15 24.95
C SER A 14 -12.35 -2.99 24.68
N VAL A 15 -13.23 -2.71 25.61
CA VAL A 15 -14.10 -1.53 25.53
C VAL A 15 -13.25 -0.27 25.41
N GLY A 16 -13.56 0.56 24.44
CA GLY A 16 -12.84 1.82 24.16
C GLY A 16 -11.57 1.68 23.32
N THR A 17 -11.26 0.47 22.81
CA THR A 17 -10.11 0.26 21.90
C THR A 17 -10.58 -0.49 20.66
N SER A 18 -10.40 0.09 19.48
CA SER A 18 -10.70 -0.54 18.19
C SER A 18 -9.50 -1.31 17.62
N GLN A 19 -9.75 -2.15 16.61
CA GLN A 19 -8.67 -2.79 15.85
C GLN A 19 -7.78 -1.77 15.14
N LEU A 20 -8.34 -0.64 14.70
CA LEU A 20 -7.58 0.42 14.05
C LEU A 20 -6.66 1.14 15.05
N ASP A 21 -7.10 1.34 16.30
CA ASP A 21 -6.23 1.87 17.36
C ASP A 21 -5.07 0.92 17.65
N LYS A 22 -5.33 -0.38 17.66
CA LYS A 22 -4.29 -1.40 17.84
C LYS A 22 -3.31 -1.40 16.65
N LEU A 23 -3.80 -1.30 15.41
CA LEU A 23 -2.95 -1.17 14.23
C LEU A 23 -2.05 0.05 14.33
N LYS A 24 -2.60 1.22 14.62
CA LYS A 24 -1.81 2.46 14.78
C LYS A 24 -0.72 2.30 15.84
N LYS A 25 -1.06 1.74 17.01
CA LYS A 25 -0.08 1.45 18.07
C LYS A 25 1.01 0.46 17.62
N LEU A 26 0.63 -0.57 16.85
CA LEU A 26 1.56 -1.56 16.31
C LEU A 26 2.53 -0.91 15.32
N CYS A 27 2.04 -0.10 14.39
CA CYS A 27 2.86 0.65 13.44
C CYS A 27 3.84 1.58 14.15
N VAL A 28 3.39 2.27 15.20
CA VAL A 28 4.26 3.13 16.02
C VAL A 28 5.34 2.31 16.73
N ALA A 29 4.98 1.17 17.33
CA ALA A 29 5.93 0.27 17.98
C ALA A 29 6.95 -0.30 16.98
N ALA A 30 6.51 -0.58 15.74
CA ALA A 30 7.35 -1.04 14.64
C ALA A 30 8.27 0.06 14.06
N GLY A 31 8.12 1.30 14.50
CA GLY A 31 9.02 2.39 14.13
C GLY A 31 8.56 3.28 12.99
N ILE A 32 7.28 3.26 12.60
CA ILE A 32 6.79 4.12 11.51
C ILE A 32 7.09 5.61 11.76
N LYS A 33 7.12 6.04 13.02
CA LYS A 33 7.45 7.43 13.39
C LYS A 33 8.94 7.78 13.27
N ASN A 34 9.80 6.81 13.06
CA ASN A 34 11.23 7.03 12.84
C ASN A 34 11.57 7.23 11.35
N ILE A 35 10.58 7.06 10.46
CA ILE A 35 10.74 7.29 9.03
C ILE A 35 10.52 8.78 8.78
N ASP A 36 11.51 9.43 8.18
CA ASP A 36 11.39 10.82 7.74
C ASP A 36 10.44 10.90 6.53
N MET A 37 9.22 11.42 6.76
CA MET A 37 8.18 11.54 5.75
C MET A 37 7.83 12.99 5.42
N ASP A 38 8.39 13.98 6.12
CA ASP A 38 8.01 15.37 5.95
C ASP A 38 8.25 15.88 4.54
N GLY A 39 7.20 16.36 3.88
CA GLY A 39 7.20 16.79 2.49
C GLY A 39 7.45 15.70 1.44
N LYS A 40 7.40 14.41 1.81
CA LYS A 40 7.73 13.28 0.94
C LYS A 40 6.51 12.54 0.41
N PHE A 41 6.62 11.98 -0.79
CA PHE A 41 5.63 11.06 -1.35
C PHE A 41 5.76 9.68 -0.69
N VAL A 42 4.64 9.17 -0.17
CA VAL A 42 4.58 7.86 0.50
C VAL A 42 3.67 6.92 -0.28
N ALA A 43 4.26 5.96 -0.99
CA ALA A 43 3.51 4.92 -1.67
C ALA A 43 3.04 3.86 -0.68
N ILE A 44 1.74 3.72 -0.48
CA ILE A 44 1.13 2.65 0.30
C ILE A 44 0.62 1.59 -0.68
N LYS A 45 1.41 0.54 -0.89
CA LYS A 45 1.06 -0.56 -1.77
C LYS A 45 0.11 -1.51 -1.08
N MET A 46 -0.99 -1.82 -1.72
CA MET A 46 -1.94 -2.83 -1.26
C MET A 46 -2.73 -3.44 -2.42
N HIS A 47 -3.37 -4.56 -2.15
CA HIS A 47 -4.30 -5.18 -3.09
C HIS A 47 -5.69 -4.58 -2.93
N PHE A 48 -6.26 -4.00 -3.99
CA PHE A 48 -7.59 -3.35 -3.94
C PHE A 48 -8.77 -4.33 -4.00
N GLY A 49 -8.51 -5.63 -3.91
CA GLY A 49 -9.53 -6.67 -4.02
C GLY A 49 -9.82 -7.09 -5.46
N GLU A 50 -10.67 -8.08 -5.60
CA GLU A 50 -11.28 -8.52 -6.86
C GLU A 50 -12.79 -8.46 -6.72
N LEU A 51 -13.50 -8.09 -7.80
CA LEU A 51 -14.96 -8.04 -7.78
C LEU A 51 -15.54 -9.42 -7.46
N GLY A 52 -16.43 -9.47 -6.46
CA GLY A 52 -17.04 -10.71 -5.97
C GLY A 52 -16.23 -11.46 -4.90
N ASN A 53 -14.99 -11.07 -4.62
CA ASN A 53 -14.21 -11.61 -3.51
C ASN A 53 -14.11 -10.59 -2.39
N LEU A 54 -14.51 -10.96 -1.16
CA LEU A 54 -14.47 -10.07 0.01
C LEU A 54 -13.26 -10.31 0.91
N ALA A 55 -12.35 -11.22 0.55
CA ALA A 55 -11.16 -11.57 1.32
C ALA A 55 -9.98 -10.64 0.97
N PHE A 56 -10.13 -9.34 1.23
CA PHE A 56 -9.07 -8.34 1.10
C PHE A 56 -9.06 -7.40 2.32
N LEU A 57 -7.95 -6.70 2.53
CA LEU A 57 -7.85 -5.69 3.59
C LEU A 57 -8.82 -4.54 3.31
N ARG A 58 -9.61 -4.18 4.33
CA ARG A 58 -10.62 -3.13 4.19
C ARG A 58 -9.99 -1.74 4.06
N PRO A 59 -10.64 -0.79 3.35
CA PRO A 59 -10.16 0.59 3.21
C PRO A 59 -9.82 1.29 4.54
N ASN A 60 -10.49 0.91 5.62
CA ASN A 60 -10.25 1.44 6.96
C ASN A 60 -8.80 1.22 7.46
N TYR A 61 -8.18 0.08 7.10
CA TYR A 61 -6.77 -0.19 7.45
C TYR A 61 -5.83 0.71 6.66
N ALA A 62 -6.08 0.87 5.36
CA ALA A 62 -5.34 1.81 4.52
C ALA A 62 -5.42 3.23 5.05
N LYS A 63 -6.64 3.67 5.41
CA LYS A 63 -6.87 4.99 6.02
C LYS A 63 -6.06 5.17 7.30
N ALA A 64 -6.04 4.19 8.19
CA ALA A 64 -5.32 4.30 9.45
C ALA A 64 -3.82 4.48 9.25
N VAL A 65 -3.23 3.83 8.23
CA VAL A 65 -1.81 3.99 7.87
C VAL A 65 -1.58 5.32 7.17
N ALA A 66 -2.44 5.70 6.23
CA ALA A 66 -2.36 7.00 5.54
C ALA A 66 -2.43 8.18 6.52
N ASP A 67 -3.31 8.10 7.54
CA ASP A 67 -3.40 9.11 8.59
C ASP A 67 -2.07 9.23 9.37
N LEU A 68 -1.43 8.11 9.72
CA LEU A 68 -0.11 8.12 10.37
C LEU A 68 0.99 8.76 9.51
N CYS A 69 0.96 8.54 8.19
CA CYS A 69 1.89 9.19 7.27
C CYS A 69 1.66 10.71 7.23
N LYS A 70 0.40 11.14 7.15
CA LYS A 70 0.03 12.57 7.15
C LYS A 70 0.36 13.26 8.46
N GLU A 71 0.20 12.59 9.61
CA GLU A 71 0.59 13.10 10.92
C GLU A 71 2.08 13.42 11.00
N GLN A 72 2.90 12.87 10.10
CA GLN A 72 4.34 13.12 9.97
C GLN A 72 4.71 14.03 8.79
N GLY A 73 3.73 14.75 8.21
CA GLY A 73 3.95 15.64 7.08
C GLY A 73 4.08 14.95 5.73
N GLY A 74 3.88 13.62 5.65
CA GLY A 74 3.96 12.87 4.41
C GLY A 74 2.76 13.07 3.48
N MET A 75 2.96 12.85 2.20
CA MET A 75 1.95 12.88 1.14
C MET A 75 1.62 11.45 0.67
N PRO A 76 0.77 10.70 1.41
CA PRO A 76 0.47 9.32 1.06
C PRO A 76 -0.47 9.22 -0.13
N PHE A 77 -0.24 8.19 -0.95
CA PHE A 77 -1.17 7.70 -1.95
C PHE A 77 -1.24 6.17 -1.89
N LEU A 78 -2.39 5.60 -2.25
CA LEU A 78 -2.55 4.15 -2.39
C LEU A 78 -2.13 3.74 -3.79
N THR A 79 -1.48 2.59 -3.90
CA THR A 79 -1.04 2.07 -5.19
C THR A 79 -1.12 0.55 -5.27
N ASP A 80 -1.31 0.05 -6.47
CA ASP A 80 -1.10 -1.32 -6.91
C ASP A 80 -0.70 -1.27 -8.39
N CYS A 81 -0.19 -2.38 -8.94
CA CYS A 81 0.07 -2.52 -10.37
C CYS A 81 -1.02 -3.33 -11.06
N ASN A 82 -1.20 -3.13 -12.36
CA ASN A 82 -2.15 -3.89 -13.16
C ASN A 82 -1.79 -5.38 -13.18
N THR A 83 -2.79 -6.24 -13.33
CA THR A 83 -2.58 -7.69 -13.34
C THR A 83 -2.11 -8.19 -14.70
N LEU A 84 -1.26 -9.21 -14.71
CA LEU A 84 -0.87 -9.92 -15.94
C LEU A 84 -2.01 -10.76 -16.51
N TYR A 85 -2.86 -11.29 -15.63
CA TYR A 85 -4.03 -12.07 -16.04
C TYR A 85 -5.22 -11.17 -16.44
N PRO A 86 -6.13 -11.63 -17.30
CA PRO A 86 -7.36 -10.94 -17.61
C PRO A 86 -8.28 -10.84 -16.38
N GLY A 87 -8.85 -9.66 -16.16
CA GLY A 87 -9.74 -9.40 -15.02
C GLY A 87 -10.04 -7.92 -14.87
N SER A 88 -10.70 -7.57 -13.79
CA SER A 88 -11.13 -6.19 -13.48
C SER A 88 -9.99 -5.24 -13.10
N ARG A 89 -8.75 -5.71 -13.13
CA ARG A 89 -7.55 -4.91 -12.81
C ARG A 89 -6.49 -5.00 -13.93
N LYS A 90 -6.92 -5.24 -15.19
CA LYS A 90 -6.01 -5.44 -16.32
C LYS A 90 -5.44 -4.13 -16.89
N ASN A 91 -6.11 -3.02 -16.68
CA ASN A 91 -5.68 -1.68 -17.05
C ASN A 91 -6.10 -0.68 -15.96
N ALA A 92 -5.51 0.51 -15.95
CA ALA A 92 -5.72 1.46 -14.86
C ALA A 92 -7.16 1.92 -14.68
N LEU A 93 -7.96 2.01 -15.74
CA LEU A 93 -9.36 2.46 -15.64
C LEU A 93 -10.21 1.41 -14.94
N ASP A 94 -10.17 0.16 -15.44
CA ASP A 94 -10.88 -0.97 -14.82
C ASP A 94 -10.37 -1.22 -13.39
N HIS A 95 -9.07 -1.03 -13.15
CA HIS A 95 -8.45 -1.19 -11.83
C HIS A 95 -8.95 -0.15 -10.84
N LEU A 96 -9.06 1.12 -11.25
CA LEU A 96 -9.63 2.19 -10.42
C LEU A 96 -11.11 1.95 -10.15
N ASP A 97 -11.88 1.48 -11.15
CA ASP A 97 -13.28 1.13 -10.97
C ASP A 97 -13.44 -0.02 -9.98
N CYS A 98 -12.60 -1.07 -10.09
CA CYS A 98 -12.56 -2.17 -9.14
C CYS A 98 -12.23 -1.68 -7.72
N ALA A 99 -11.24 -0.82 -7.56
CA ALA A 99 -10.89 -0.21 -6.28
C ALA A 99 -12.06 0.58 -5.68
N ASN A 100 -12.72 1.42 -6.48
CA ASN A 100 -13.88 2.21 -6.06
C ASN A 100 -15.04 1.33 -5.61
N LEU A 101 -15.37 0.28 -6.37
CA LEU A 101 -16.45 -0.67 -6.04
C LEU A 101 -16.14 -1.47 -4.77
N ASN A 102 -14.88 -1.73 -4.47
CA ASN A 102 -14.42 -2.36 -3.23
C ASN A 102 -14.25 -1.34 -2.07
N GLY A 103 -14.62 -0.08 -2.30
CA GLY A 103 -14.65 0.97 -1.28
C GLY A 103 -13.36 1.76 -1.11
N PHE A 104 -12.34 1.53 -1.95
CA PHE A 104 -11.12 2.33 -1.96
C PHE A 104 -11.29 3.57 -2.83
N ASN A 105 -11.33 4.73 -2.22
CA ASN A 105 -11.39 6.01 -2.90
C ASN A 105 -10.90 7.13 -1.96
N PRO A 106 -10.63 8.33 -2.46
CA PRO A 106 -10.11 9.42 -1.63
C PRO A 106 -11.01 9.81 -0.44
N ILE A 107 -12.31 9.58 -0.52
CA ILE A 107 -13.25 9.89 0.57
C ILE A 107 -13.10 8.87 1.71
N SER A 108 -13.04 7.57 1.37
CA SER A 108 -12.97 6.49 2.37
C SER A 108 -11.57 6.34 2.97
N THR A 109 -10.52 6.55 2.19
CA THR A 109 -9.12 6.33 2.59
C THR A 109 -8.38 7.60 2.96
N GLY A 110 -8.91 8.76 2.53
CA GLY A 110 -8.29 10.06 2.78
C GLY A 110 -7.07 10.37 1.90
N CYS A 111 -6.72 9.54 0.92
CA CYS A 111 -5.63 9.79 -0.02
C CYS A 111 -5.98 9.31 -1.43
N GLN A 112 -5.27 9.82 -2.43
CA GLN A 112 -5.50 9.48 -3.84
C GLN A 112 -5.05 8.05 -4.14
N ILE A 113 -5.55 7.49 -5.24
CA ILE A 113 -5.10 6.21 -5.79
C ILE A 113 -4.36 6.48 -7.10
N ILE A 114 -3.18 5.89 -7.22
CA ILE A 114 -2.35 5.95 -8.44
C ILE A 114 -2.02 4.50 -8.82
N ILE A 115 -2.34 4.10 -10.04
CA ILE A 115 -1.94 2.79 -10.56
C ILE A 115 -0.46 2.88 -10.97
N GLY A 116 0.38 2.08 -10.31
CA GLY A 116 1.81 2.25 -10.25
C GLY A 116 2.55 2.04 -11.57
N ASP A 117 1.98 1.23 -12.48
CA ASP A 117 2.55 0.85 -13.76
C ASP A 117 1.80 1.45 -14.97
N GLY A 118 1.05 2.54 -14.72
CA GLY A 118 0.39 3.33 -15.75
C GLY A 118 -0.86 2.69 -16.36
N LEU A 119 -1.32 3.26 -17.47
CA LEU A 119 -2.62 2.92 -18.09
C LEU A 119 -2.71 1.44 -18.51
N ARG A 120 -1.63 0.88 -19.04
CA ARG A 120 -1.61 -0.47 -19.64
C ARG A 120 -0.77 -1.49 -18.88
N GLY A 121 -0.17 -1.12 -17.73
CA GLY A 121 0.75 -2.00 -17.01
C GLY A 121 2.12 -2.15 -17.70
N THR A 122 2.60 -1.08 -18.33
CA THR A 122 3.86 -1.06 -19.08
C THR A 122 4.76 0.14 -18.71
N ASP A 123 4.32 0.95 -17.77
CA ASP A 123 5.09 2.08 -17.25
C ASP A 123 5.89 1.62 -16.03
N GLU A 124 7.10 1.12 -16.29
CA GLU A 124 7.93 0.43 -15.30
C GLU A 124 9.40 0.75 -15.47
N VAL A 125 10.14 0.65 -14.38
CA VAL A 125 11.59 0.82 -14.30
C VAL A 125 12.24 -0.53 -14.02
N GLU A 126 13.26 -0.89 -14.80
CA GLU A 126 14.06 -2.06 -14.55
C GLU A 126 15.08 -1.79 -13.43
N VAL A 127 15.00 -2.56 -12.34
CA VAL A 127 15.84 -2.42 -11.16
C VAL A 127 16.70 -3.67 -10.97
N PRO A 128 18.02 -3.56 -10.74
CA PRO A 128 18.87 -4.73 -10.49
C PRO A 128 18.53 -5.39 -9.15
N VAL A 129 18.42 -6.71 -9.16
CA VAL A 129 18.24 -7.53 -7.94
C VAL A 129 19.62 -7.99 -7.47
N VAL A 130 20.17 -7.29 -6.48
CA VAL A 130 21.49 -7.59 -5.92
C VAL A 130 21.50 -8.98 -5.28
N ASN A 131 22.45 -9.84 -5.71
CA ASN A 131 22.55 -11.25 -5.29
C ASN A 131 21.32 -12.11 -5.61
N GLY A 132 20.49 -11.69 -6.56
CA GLY A 132 19.37 -12.50 -7.04
C GLY A 132 19.85 -13.84 -7.61
N GLU A 133 19.31 -14.94 -7.10
CA GLU A 133 19.67 -16.29 -7.58
C GLU A 133 19.02 -16.57 -8.95
N TYR A 134 17.72 -16.35 -9.06
CA TYR A 134 16.91 -16.64 -10.26
C TYR A 134 16.67 -15.41 -11.12
N CYS A 135 16.37 -14.28 -10.50
CA CYS A 135 16.10 -13.02 -11.20
C CYS A 135 17.28 -12.07 -11.02
N LYS A 136 17.77 -11.47 -12.09
CA LYS A 136 18.84 -10.46 -12.06
C LYS A 136 18.30 -9.05 -12.03
N THR A 137 17.08 -8.86 -12.54
CA THR A 137 16.36 -7.58 -12.56
C THR A 137 14.90 -7.79 -12.15
N ALA A 138 14.26 -6.73 -11.70
CA ALA A 138 12.82 -6.65 -11.42
C ALA A 138 12.24 -5.42 -12.10
N LEU A 139 11.03 -5.54 -12.65
CA LEU A 139 10.28 -4.42 -13.22
C LEU A 139 9.39 -3.84 -12.12
N ILE A 140 9.60 -2.59 -11.79
CA ILE A 140 8.87 -1.88 -10.73
C ILE A 140 8.08 -0.73 -11.36
N GLY A 141 6.80 -0.63 -11.04
CA GLY A 141 5.95 0.45 -11.55
C GLY A 141 6.51 1.83 -11.25
N HIS A 142 6.48 2.73 -12.24
CA HIS A 142 7.17 4.02 -12.21
C HIS A 142 6.71 4.89 -11.02
N ALA A 143 5.40 4.95 -10.75
CA ALA A 143 4.91 5.74 -9.62
C ALA A 143 5.40 5.23 -8.25
N VAL A 144 5.75 3.94 -8.14
CA VAL A 144 6.37 3.38 -6.93
C VAL A 144 7.83 3.81 -6.82
N MET A 145 8.54 3.89 -7.96
CA MET A 145 9.93 4.35 -8.00
C MET A 145 10.08 5.85 -7.75
N ASP A 146 9.05 6.65 -8.07
CA ASP A 146 9.01 8.10 -7.82
C ASP A 146 8.71 8.43 -6.35
N ALA A 147 8.25 7.46 -5.55
CA ALA A 147 7.97 7.68 -4.14
C ALA A 147 9.26 7.66 -3.29
N ASP A 148 9.31 8.52 -2.29
CA ASP A 148 10.43 8.59 -1.34
C ASP A 148 10.36 7.48 -0.27
N VAL A 149 9.13 7.06 0.06
CA VAL A 149 8.87 6.04 1.08
C VAL A 149 7.88 5.01 0.54
N PHE A 150 8.17 3.73 0.80
CA PHE A 150 7.31 2.62 0.40
C PHE A 150 6.83 1.84 1.62
N ILE A 151 5.50 1.67 1.73
CA ILE A 151 4.85 0.86 2.76
C ILE A 151 4.01 -0.21 2.06
N SER A 152 4.22 -1.48 2.40
CA SER A 152 3.41 -2.59 1.89
C SER A 152 2.41 -3.05 2.95
N LEU A 153 1.12 -3.12 2.55
CA LEU A 153 0.02 -3.63 3.36
C LEU A 153 -0.51 -4.96 2.84
#